data_2f9a62a979b74dfd65a78622aa4e455c
#
_entry.id   2f9a62a979b74dfd65a78622aa4e455c
#
_cell.length_a   1.000
_cell.length_b   1.000
_cell.length_c   1.000
_cell.angle_alpha   90.00
_cell.angle_beta   90.00
_cell.angle_gamma   90.00
#
_symmetry.space_group_name_H-M   'P 1'
#
loop_
_entity.id
_entity.type
_entity.pdbx_description
1 polymer ?
#
loop_
_entity_poly.entity_id
_entity_poly.type
_entity_poly.pdbx_seq_one_letter_code
_entity_poly.pdbx_strand_id
1 'polypeptide(L)'
;LRAAGPATPALERERESCRFVVLDGAFRPDLSDVSALPYGVSALSLREALARGEAEILAALAGDAEDPTLALNAALMQDGAVLRVSPGCVLERPLEFANFISGGAARSVFTRSLMILGAGARATLLESFKPLERSGAQENHALVIALGDGAKLDHVATIAPQTEEAVRVVSLLATLGENSALNSFCLVEGGGLLRRQIFATLSGANADVSFSGASLLRGRDHADTTLVIRHESPGGKSREFFRHIVDESATGVFQGKVSVAPLAQKTDGAMQSKALLLSDGASMNNKPELEIFADDVVCGHGATCGRLDADQLFYLEARGVPKPRAEALLIEGFANEALERVKDEATRDTLAARVAAWLRMREAL
;
A
#
# COMPACT_ATOMS: atom_id res chain seq x y z
N LEU A 1 28.71 -31.76 -4.64
CA LEU A 1 28.74 -30.67 -5.64
C LEU A 1 27.42 -29.92 -5.51
N ARG A 2 27.39 -28.80 -4.74
CA ARG A 2 26.28 -27.85 -4.75
C ARG A 2 26.37 -27.11 -6.09
N ALA A 3 25.34 -27.27 -6.92
CA ALA A 3 25.20 -26.44 -8.12
C ALA A 3 25.18 -25.00 -7.66
N ALA A 4 26.06 -24.17 -8.21
CA ALA A 4 25.99 -22.73 -8.06
C ALA A 4 24.61 -22.28 -8.57
N GLY A 5 23.76 -21.79 -7.68
CA GLY A 5 22.49 -21.20 -8.10
C GLY A 5 22.76 -20.02 -9.05
N PRO A 6 21.78 -19.65 -9.89
CA PRO A 6 21.94 -18.53 -10.80
C PRO A 6 22.40 -17.30 -10.01
N ALA A 7 23.35 -16.55 -10.59
CA ALA A 7 23.86 -15.31 -9.99
C ALA A 7 22.69 -14.43 -9.58
N THR A 8 22.62 -14.04 -8.32
CA THR A 8 21.55 -13.19 -7.80
C THR A 8 21.60 -11.86 -8.56
N PRO A 9 20.53 -11.45 -9.24
CA PRO A 9 20.52 -10.18 -9.94
C PRO A 9 20.80 -9.05 -8.95
N ALA A 10 21.49 -8.01 -9.40
CA ALA A 10 21.72 -6.82 -8.60
C ALA A 10 20.34 -6.18 -8.28
N LEU A 11 19.93 -6.30 -7.03
CA LEU A 11 18.67 -5.73 -6.57
C LEU A 11 18.89 -4.22 -6.34
N GLU A 12 18.48 -3.40 -7.31
CA GLU A 12 18.63 -1.95 -7.22
C GLU A 12 17.93 -1.38 -6.00
N ARG A 13 18.59 -0.41 -5.34
CA ARG A 13 18.01 0.36 -4.24
C ARG A 13 17.61 1.73 -4.77
N GLU A 14 16.36 2.07 -4.60
CA GLU A 14 15.87 3.42 -4.95
C GLU A 14 16.27 4.46 -3.91
N ARG A 15 16.55 4.01 -2.69
CA ARG A 15 16.84 4.87 -1.55
C ARG A 15 17.71 4.15 -0.51
N GLU A 16 18.41 4.94 0.30
CA GLU A 16 19.07 4.41 1.49
C GLU A 16 18.04 3.99 2.55
N SER A 17 18.01 2.70 2.86
CA SER A 17 17.08 2.04 3.77
C SER A 17 17.77 0.86 4.45
N CYS A 18 17.22 0.35 5.55
CA CYS A 18 17.55 -0.96 6.08
C CYS A 18 16.62 -1.98 5.41
N ARG A 19 17.15 -2.74 4.46
CA ARG A 19 16.36 -3.56 3.53
C ARG A 19 16.23 -5.01 3.97
N PHE A 20 15.00 -5.52 3.83
CA PHE A 20 14.63 -6.91 4.08
C PHE A 20 14.01 -7.47 2.79
N VAL A 21 14.69 -8.43 2.19
CA VAL A 21 14.32 -9.00 0.89
C VAL A 21 13.46 -10.23 1.05
N VAL A 22 12.32 -10.25 0.38
CA VAL A 22 11.50 -11.44 0.16
C VAL A 22 11.55 -11.75 -1.34
N LEU A 23 12.11 -12.89 -1.69
CA LEU A 23 12.24 -13.34 -3.08
C LEU A 23 11.43 -14.62 -3.30
N ASP A 24 10.52 -14.61 -4.26
CA ASP A 24 9.65 -15.74 -4.58
C ASP A 24 8.94 -16.33 -3.35
N GLY A 25 8.53 -15.47 -2.43
CA GLY A 25 7.80 -15.85 -1.22
C GLY A 25 8.66 -16.26 -0.03
N ALA A 26 9.98 -16.27 -0.15
CA ALA A 26 10.88 -16.61 0.94
C ALA A 26 11.67 -15.39 1.43
N PHE A 27 11.73 -15.19 2.75
CA PHE A 27 12.64 -14.21 3.33
C PHE A 27 14.10 -14.62 3.07
N ARG A 28 14.92 -13.67 2.62
CA ARG A 28 16.31 -13.87 2.20
C ARG A 28 17.26 -13.07 3.09
N PRO A 29 17.68 -13.62 4.25
CA PRO A 29 18.64 -12.95 5.13
C PRO A 29 19.98 -12.63 4.45
N ASP A 30 20.40 -13.49 3.52
CA ASP A 30 21.63 -13.33 2.72
C ASP A 30 21.57 -12.14 1.73
N LEU A 31 20.38 -11.64 1.39
CA LEU A 31 20.14 -10.47 0.54
C LEU A 31 19.66 -9.25 1.34
N SER A 32 19.55 -9.39 2.66
CA SER A 32 18.97 -8.40 3.58
C SER A 32 20.04 -7.81 4.49
N ASP A 33 19.77 -6.63 5.03
CA ASP A 33 20.70 -5.90 5.92
C ASP A 33 20.63 -6.42 7.39
N VAL A 34 20.47 -7.72 7.59
CA VAL A 34 20.29 -8.32 8.94
C VAL A 34 21.52 -8.23 9.83
N SER A 35 22.71 -8.03 9.26
CA SER A 35 23.97 -7.89 10.02
C SER A 35 24.19 -6.49 10.59
N ALA A 36 23.42 -5.49 10.16
CA ALA A 36 23.57 -4.08 10.52
C ALA A 36 22.23 -3.45 10.91
N LEU A 37 21.47 -4.16 11.75
CA LEU A 37 20.17 -3.67 12.22
C LEU A 37 20.34 -2.41 13.08
N PRO A 38 19.46 -1.41 12.93
CA PRO A 38 19.40 -0.29 13.85
C PRO A 38 19.14 -0.77 15.29
N TYR A 39 19.62 0.01 16.25
CA TYR A 39 19.34 -0.28 17.66
C TYR A 39 17.83 -0.40 17.91
N GLY A 40 17.42 -1.41 18.67
CA GLY A 40 16.02 -1.67 18.98
C GLY A 40 15.23 -2.35 17.85
N VAL A 41 15.85 -2.73 16.75
CA VAL A 41 15.21 -3.49 15.66
C VAL A 41 15.65 -4.95 15.72
N SER A 42 14.70 -5.86 15.56
CA SER A 42 14.98 -7.28 15.32
C SER A 42 14.24 -7.75 14.05
N ALA A 43 14.88 -8.69 13.36
CA ALA A 43 14.35 -9.26 12.12
C ALA A 43 14.57 -10.76 12.09
N LEU A 44 13.54 -11.52 11.68
CA LEU A 44 13.64 -12.97 11.47
C LEU A 44 12.62 -13.39 10.38
N SER A 45 12.73 -14.63 9.89
CA SER A 45 11.73 -15.17 8.99
C SER A 45 10.43 -15.50 9.75
N LEU A 46 9.30 -15.37 9.09
CA LEU A 46 8.01 -15.78 9.66
C LEU A 46 8.01 -17.28 9.97
N ARG A 47 8.59 -18.09 9.10
CA ARG A 47 8.75 -19.54 9.30
C ARG A 47 9.48 -19.85 10.61
N GLU A 48 10.56 -19.13 10.90
CA GLU A 48 11.30 -19.29 12.14
C GLU A 48 10.50 -18.84 13.37
N ALA A 49 9.80 -17.70 13.28
CA ALA A 49 8.93 -17.21 14.34
C ALA A 49 7.81 -18.21 14.69
N LEU A 50 7.18 -18.79 13.67
CA LEU A 50 6.16 -19.82 13.86
C LEU A 50 6.71 -21.10 14.46
N ALA A 51 7.90 -21.54 14.03
CA ALA A 51 8.56 -22.72 14.59
C ALA A 51 8.93 -22.55 16.07
N ARG A 52 9.19 -21.31 16.51
CA ARG A 52 9.43 -20.98 17.93
C ARG A 52 8.15 -20.88 18.76
N GLY A 53 6.97 -20.86 18.11
CA GLY A 53 5.68 -20.73 18.79
C GLY A 53 5.49 -19.40 19.52
N GLU A 54 6.03 -18.31 19.00
CA GLU A 54 5.97 -16.99 19.62
C GLU A 54 4.54 -16.48 19.71
N ALA A 55 4.00 -16.38 20.93
CA ALA A 55 2.60 -16.06 21.19
C ALA A 55 2.16 -14.71 20.60
N GLU A 56 3.03 -13.69 20.63
CA GLU A 56 2.79 -12.38 20.02
C GLU A 56 2.57 -12.48 18.51
N ILE A 57 3.38 -13.30 17.82
CA ILE A 57 3.24 -13.53 16.38
C ILE A 57 1.94 -14.25 16.07
N LEU A 58 1.61 -15.29 16.83
CA LEU A 58 0.36 -16.02 16.65
C LEU A 58 -0.86 -15.12 16.88
N ALA A 59 -0.81 -14.23 17.88
CA ALA A 59 -1.86 -13.26 18.14
C ALA A 59 -2.00 -12.24 17.01
N ALA A 60 -0.90 -11.71 16.49
CA ALA A 60 -0.90 -10.78 15.37
C ALA A 60 -1.44 -11.41 14.08
N LEU A 61 -1.20 -12.72 13.88
CA LEU A 61 -1.69 -13.46 12.71
C LEU A 61 -3.15 -13.89 12.84
N ALA A 62 -3.70 -13.96 14.04
CA ALA A 62 -5.08 -14.39 14.31
C ALA A 62 -6.15 -13.38 13.88
N GLY A 63 -5.75 -12.24 13.31
CA GLY A 63 -6.66 -11.22 12.80
C GLY A 63 -7.57 -11.74 11.69
N ASP A 64 -8.65 -11.08 11.55
CA ASP A 64 -9.88 -11.27 10.81
C ASP A 64 -9.73 -11.97 9.43
N ALA A 65 -10.10 -13.23 9.37
CA ALA A 65 -10.02 -14.06 8.17
C ALA A 65 -11.38 -14.17 7.42
N GLU A 66 -12.29 -13.21 7.55
CA GLU A 66 -13.56 -13.25 6.82
C GLU A 66 -13.39 -13.04 5.30
N ASP A 67 -12.23 -12.52 4.86
CA ASP A 67 -11.92 -12.36 3.44
C ASP A 67 -11.32 -13.66 2.86
N PRO A 68 -11.89 -14.20 1.76
CA PRO A 68 -11.42 -15.45 1.17
C PRO A 68 -9.96 -15.41 0.69
N THR A 69 -9.47 -14.24 0.23
CA THR A 69 -8.09 -14.11 -0.26
C THR A 69 -7.09 -14.08 0.89
N LEU A 70 -7.48 -13.55 2.05
CA LEU A 70 -6.69 -13.62 3.29
C LEU A 70 -6.69 -15.03 3.87
N ALA A 71 -7.82 -15.74 3.83
CA ALA A 71 -7.89 -17.14 4.24
C ALA A 71 -6.99 -18.02 3.37
N LEU A 72 -7.00 -17.77 2.05
CA LEU A 72 -6.12 -18.45 1.09
C LEU A 72 -4.64 -18.11 1.38
N ASN A 73 -4.32 -16.84 1.66
CA ASN A 73 -2.97 -16.43 2.07
C ASN A 73 -2.53 -17.17 3.33
N ALA A 74 -3.37 -17.20 4.37
CA ALA A 74 -3.06 -17.88 5.63
C ALA A 74 -2.82 -19.39 5.45
N ALA A 75 -3.57 -20.03 4.55
CA ALA A 75 -3.46 -21.46 4.27
C ALA A 75 -2.20 -21.83 3.46
N LEU A 76 -1.74 -20.93 2.58
CA LEU A 76 -0.70 -21.22 1.60
C LEU A 76 0.59 -20.44 1.81
N MET A 77 0.63 -19.47 2.75
CA MET A 77 1.84 -18.72 3.04
C MET A 77 2.98 -19.65 3.46
N GLN A 78 4.14 -19.45 2.86
CA GLN A 78 5.32 -20.26 3.16
C GLN A 78 6.30 -19.54 4.08
N ASP A 79 6.40 -18.22 3.93
CA ASP A 79 7.34 -17.39 4.69
C ASP A 79 6.97 -15.91 4.57
N GLY A 80 7.83 -15.07 5.09
CA GLY A 80 7.82 -13.61 5.07
C GLY A 80 8.83 -13.09 6.08
N ALA A 81 8.91 -11.78 6.24
CA ALA A 81 9.78 -11.17 7.23
C ALA A 81 8.98 -10.68 8.43
N VAL A 82 9.52 -10.88 9.63
CA VAL A 82 8.99 -10.34 10.89
C VAL A 82 9.96 -9.29 11.39
N LEU A 83 9.50 -8.04 11.47
CA LEU A 83 10.26 -6.92 12.04
C LEU A 83 9.62 -6.47 13.34
N ARG A 84 10.44 -6.28 14.36
CA ARG A 84 10.02 -5.65 15.60
C ARG A 84 10.85 -4.42 15.89
N VAL A 85 10.20 -3.37 16.32
CA VAL A 85 10.82 -2.13 16.82
C VAL A 85 10.48 -2.02 18.30
N SER A 86 11.53 -1.97 19.14
CA SER A 86 11.39 -1.91 20.58
C SER A 86 10.64 -0.68 21.07
N PRO A 87 9.95 -0.72 22.22
CA PRO A 87 9.26 0.43 22.80
C PRO A 87 10.17 1.67 22.92
N GLY A 88 9.64 2.84 22.60
CA GLY A 88 10.33 4.12 22.66
C GLY A 88 11.43 4.34 21.62
N CYS A 89 11.69 3.35 20.76
CA CYS A 89 12.71 3.46 19.73
C CYS A 89 12.25 4.40 18.59
N VAL A 90 13.09 5.33 18.19
CA VAL A 90 12.85 6.23 17.06
C VAL A 90 13.87 5.96 15.98
N LEU A 91 13.40 5.51 14.82
CA LEU A 91 14.26 5.18 13.69
C LEU A 91 14.31 6.35 12.72
N GLU A 92 15.52 6.87 12.46
CA GLU A 92 15.74 7.91 11.46
C GLU A 92 15.82 7.32 10.05
N ARG A 93 16.48 6.14 9.93
CA ARG A 93 16.64 5.43 8.67
C ARG A 93 15.41 4.57 8.40
N PRO A 94 14.78 4.68 7.22
CA PRO A 94 13.65 3.82 6.86
C PRO A 94 14.00 2.33 6.87
N LEU A 95 13.05 1.51 7.28
CA LEU A 95 13.03 0.07 7.03
C LEU A 95 12.38 -0.18 5.66
N GLU A 96 12.79 -1.23 4.95
CA GLU A 96 12.23 -1.54 3.63
C GLU A 96 11.92 -3.03 3.51
N PHE A 97 10.66 -3.38 3.22
CA PHE A 97 10.30 -4.68 2.67
C PHE A 97 10.38 -4.63 1.14
N ALA A 98 11.34 -5.33 0.58
CA ALA A 98 11.52 -5.43 -0.85
C ALA A 98 11.06 -6.81 -1.34
N ASN A 99 9.85 -6.86 -1.92
CA ASN A 99 9.27 -8.09 -2.45
C ASN A 99 9.60 -8.21 -3.94
N PHE A 100 10.32 -9.28 -4.28
CA PHE A 100 10.72 -9.57 -5.65
C PHE A 100 10.12 -10.89 -6.13
N ILE A 101 9.74 -10.91 -7.39
CA ILE A 101 9.34 -12.12 -8.11
C ILE A 101 10.35 -12.33 -9.24
N SER A 102 11.00 -13.50 -9.27
CA SER A 102 11.84 -13.88 -10.38
C SER A 102 10.99 -14.22 -11.61
N GLY A 103 11.50 -13.93 -12.79
CA GLY A 103 10.85 -14.29 -14.06
C GLY A 103 10.85 -15.81 -14.32
N GLY A 104 10.35 -16.21 -15.48
CA GLY A 104 10.37 -17.60 -15.98
C GLY A 104 9.05 -18.32 -15.83
N ALA A 105 9.04 -19.55 -15.29
CA ALA A 105 7.85 -20.39 -15.24
C ALA A 105 6.71 -19.78 -14.41
N ALA A 106 5.46 -20.06 -14.81
CA ALA A 106 4.28 -19.69 -14.04
C ALA A 106 4.37 -20.22 -12.61
N ARG A 107 4.10 -19.36 -11.65
CA ARG A 107 4.16 -19.71 -10.23
C ARG A 107 3.09 -18.98 -9.44
N SER A 108 2.76 -19.55 -8.29
CA SER A 108 1.93 -18.89 -7.29
C SER A 108 2.77 -18.66 -6.04
N VAL A 109 2.76 -17.42 -5.55
CA VAL A 109 3.56 -16.97 -4.39
C VAL A 109 2.63 -16.43 -3.32
N PHE A 110 2.78 -16.95 -2.10
CA PHE A 110 2.01 -16.54 -0.93
C PHE A 110 2.96 -16.14 0.18
N THR A 111 2.89 -14.87 0.62
CA THR A 111 3.73 -14.35 1.69
C THR A 111 2.91 -13.66 2.75
N ARG A 112 3.38 -13.71 3.99
CA ARG A 112 2.86 -12.86 5.06
C ARG A 112 4.03 -12.29 5.87
N SER A 113 4.13 -10.97 5.90
CA SER A 113 5.14 -10.24 6.68
C SER A 113 4.47 -9.52 7.84
N LEU A 114 5.24 -9.27 8.91
CA LEU A 114 4.76 -8.58 10.10
C LEU A 114 5.66 -7.41 10.43
N MET A 115 5.05 -6.30 10.85
CA MET A 115 5.71 -5.13 11.40
C MET A 115 5.09 -4.80 12.76
N ILE A 116 5.84 -4.97 13.83
CA ILE A 116 5.38 -4.75 15.20
C ILE A 116 6.16 -3.57 15.79
N LEU A 117 5.47 -2.50 16.14
CA LEU A 117 6.03 -1.34 16.82
C LEU A 117 5.61 -1.35 18.28
N GLY A 118 6.59 -1.40 19.19
CA GLY A 118 6.36 -1.26 20.62
C GLY A 118 5.84 0.13 20.99
N ALA A 119 5.31 0.27 22.20
CA ALA A 119 4.72 1.53 22.67
C ALA A 119 5.67 2.72 22.49
N GLY A 120 5.17 3.82 21.93
CA GLY A 120 5.92 5.05 21.67
C GLY A 120 6.98 4.96 20.58
N ALA A 121 7.16 3.81 19.92
CA ALA A 121 8.13 3.65 18.83
C ALA A 121 7.73 4.45 17.59
N ARG A 122 8.73 4.88 16.81
CA ARG A 122 8.52 5.61 15.56
C ARG A 122 9.39 5.05 14.45
N ALA A 123 8.80 4.82 13.28
CA ALA A 123 9.51 4.29 12.12
C ALA A 123 8.88 4.77 10.80
N THR A 124 9.67 4.67 9.73
CA THR A 124 9.18 4.71 8.36
C THR A 124 9.38 3.32 7.74
N LEU A 125 8.35 2.79 7.10
CA LEU A 125 8.40 1.54 6.35
C LEU A 125 8.17 1.83 4.87
N LEU A 126 9.11 1.43 4.04
CA LEU A 126 8.95 1.37 2.59
C LEU A 126 8.60 -0.06 2.21
N GLU A 127 7.64 -0.24 1.31
CA GLU A 127 7.28 -1.54 0.78
C GLU A 127 7.28 -1.50 -0.75
N SER A 128 7.93 -2.44 -1.38
CA SER A 128 7.95 -2.48 -2.84
C SER A 128 7.64 -3.88 -3.36
N PHE A 129 6.84 -3.95 -4.43
CA PHE A 129 6.52 -5.17 -5.15
C PHE A 129 7.03 -5.03 -6.58
N LYS A 130 8.13 -5.73 -6.90
CA LYS A 130 8.85 -5.57 -8.17
C LYS A 130 9.10 -6.92 -8.83
N PRO A 131 8.69 -7.11 -10.08
CA PRO A 131 9.19 -8.24 -10.86
C PRO A 131 10.65 -8.00 -11.24
N LEU A 132 11.49 -9.03 -11.16
CA LEU A 132 12.83 -9.00 -11.79
C LEU A 132 12.68 -9.10 -13.29
N GLU A 133 11.73 -9.91 -13.74
CA GLU A 133 11.23 -9.96 -15.11
C GLU A 133 9.70 -10.01 -15.07
N ARG A 134 9.04 -9.30 -15.97
CA ARG A 134 7.58 -9.35 -16.05
C ARG A 134 7.10 -10.76 -16.38
N SER A 135 6.12 -11.24 -15.65
CA SER A 135 5.57 -12.60 -15.80
C SER A 135 4.08 -12.64 -15.44
N GLY A 136 3.38 -13.70 -15.87
CA GLY A 136 2.01 -14.01 -15.47
C GLY A 136 1.93 -14.66 -14.09
N ALA A 137 2.78 -14.29 -13.14
CA ALA A 137 2.76 -14.86 -11.80
C ALA A 137 1.45 -14.54 -11.06
N GLN A 138 1.03 -15.47 -10.18
CA GLN A 138 -0.01 -15.23 -9.20
C GLN A 138 0.64 -14.91 -7.85
N GLU A 139 0.36 -13.74 -7.31
CA GLU A 139 0.96 -13.24 -6.09
C GLU A 139 -0.13 -12.94 -5.05
N ASN A 140 0.05 -13.39 -3.82
CA ASN A 140 -0.81 -13.05 -2.70
C ASN A 140 0.07 -12.69 -1.50
N HIS A 141 0.23 -11.41 -1.27
CA HIS A 141 1.06 -10.83 -0.22
C HIS A 141 0.17 -10.24 0.88
N ALA A 142 0.53 -10.46 2.14
CA ALA A 142 -0.09 -9.80 3.27
C ALA A 142 0.96 -9.18 4.17
N LEU A 143 0.74 -7.93 4.58
CA LEU A 143 1.49 -7.23 5.61
C LEU A 143 0.59 -7.01 6.82
N VAL A 144 1.02 -7.50 7.98
CA VAL A 144 0.34 -7.26 9.25
C VAL A 144 1.13 -6.21 10.03
N ILE A 145 0.46 -5.14 10.44
CA ILE A 145 1.02 -4.04 11.23
C ILE A 145 0.33 -4.04 12.60
N ALA A 146 1.12 -4.13 13.67
CA ALA A 146 0.65 -3.95 15.03
C ALA A 146 1.35 -2.75 15.66
N LEU A 147 0.57 -1.74 16.05
CA LEU A 147 1.08 -0.53 16.70
C LEU A 147 0.70 -0.54 18.18
N GLY A 148 1.70 -0.54 19.04
CA GLY A 148 1.53 -0.31 20.47
C GLY A 148 1.11 1.13 20.77
N ASP A 149 0.73 1.41 22.01
CA ASP A 149 0.25 2.71 22.46
C ASP A 149 1.26 3.83 22.16
N GLY A 150 0.80 4.91 21.55
CA GLY A 150 1.63 6.05 21.16
C GLY A 150 2.61 5.78 20.01
N ALA A 151 2.63 4.57 19.43
CA ALA A 151 3.50 4.25 18.31
C ALA A 151 3.08 4.99 17.03
N LYS A 152 4.05 5.35 16.19
CA LYS A 152 3.81 6.07 14.93
C LYS A 152 4.54 5.41 13.78
N LEU A 153 3.82 5.11 12.71
CA LEU A 153 4.37 4.52 11.49
C LEU A 153 3.95 5.33 10.26
N ASP A 154 4.94 5.76 9.48
CA ASP A 154 4.74 6.22 8.11
C ASP A 154 5.07 5.04 7.17
N HIS A 155 4.10 4.60 6.36
CA HIS A 155 4.22 3.48 5.43
C HIS A 155 4.03 3.97 3.99
N VAL A 156 4.93 3.59 3.09
CA VAL A 156 4.81 3.91 1.66
C VAL A 156 5.03 2.65 0.85
N ALA A 157 4.01 2.26 0.09
CA ALA A 157 4.06 1.10 -0.78
C ALA A 157 4.10 1.50 -2.27
N THR A 158 4.81 0.71 -3.07
CA THR A 158 4.83 0.83 -4.53
C THR A 158 4.58 -0.53 -5.17
N ILE A 159 3.65 -0.59 -6.11
CA ILE A 159 3.29 -1.80 -6.83
C ILE A 159 3.61 -1.58 -8.31
N ALA A 160 4.75 -2.13 -8.74
CA ALA A 160 5.21 -2.02 -10.11
C ALA A 160 4.39 -2.91 -11.07
N PRO A 161 4.28 -2.52 -12.35
CA PRO A 161 3.46 -3.24 -13.33
C PRO A 161 4.01 -4.64 -13.63
N GLN A 162 3.11 -5.57 -13.91
CA GLN A 162 3.35 -6.92 -14.41
C GLN A 162 2.78 -7.08 -15.83
N THR A 163 2.71 -8.32 -16.36
CA THR A 163 2.01 -8.61 -17.61
C THR A 163 0.49 -8.61 -17.38
N GLU A 164 -0.28 -8.58 -18.47
CA GLU A 164 -1.76 -8.61 -18.40
C GLU A 164 -2.31 -9.89 -17.76
N GLU A 165 -1.57 -10.99 -17.82
CA GLU A 165 -1.97 -12.29 -17.25
C GLU A 165 -1.67 -12.39 -15.74
N ALA A 166 -0.95 -11.45 -15.19
CA ALA A 166 -0.61 -11.48 -13.77
C ALA A 166 -1.84 -11.24 -12.89
N VAL A 167 -1.89 -11.98 -11.78
CA VAL A 167 -2.89 -11.77 -10.71
C VAL A 167 -2.15 -11.47 -9.43
N ARG A 168 -2.42 -10.30 -8.86
CA ARG A 168 -1.78 -9.87 -7.63
C ARG A 168 -2.80 -9.44 -6.58
N VAL A 169 -2.71 -10.02 -5.40
CA VAL A 169 -3.43 -9.58 -4.20
C VAL A 169 -2.40 -9.03 -3.20
N VAL A 170 -2.62 -7.80 -2.74
CA VAL A 170 -1.76 -7.15 -1.74
C VAL A 170 -2.64 -6.67 -0.60
N SER A 171 -2.49 -7.28 0.56
CA SER A 171 -3.31 -7.00 1.74
C SER A 171 -2.48 -6.33 2.83
N LEU A 172 -3.05 -5.30 3.45
CA LEU A 172 -2.53 -4.63 4.63
C LEU A 172 -3.55 -4.79 5.76
N LEU A 173 -3.11 -5.39 6.87
CA LEU A 173 -3.89 -5.52 8.09
C LEU A 173 -3.23 -4.67 9.16
N ALA A 174 -3.97 -3.78 9.82
CA ALA A 174 -3.43 -2.89 10.84
C ALA A 174 -4.27 -2.91 12.10
N THR A 175 -3.63 -3.03 13.26
CA THR A 175 -4.25 -2.85 14.57
C THR A 175 -3.55 -1.73 15.32
N LEU A 176 -4.32 -0.78 15.83
CA LEU A 176 -3.82 0.45 16.42
C LEU A 176 -4.17 0.53 17.90
N GLY A 177 -3.12 0.66 18.75
CA GLY A 177 -3.24 0.93 20.17
C GLY A 177 -3.62 2.39 20.46
N GLU A 178 -3.71 2.73 21.74
CA GLU A 178 -4.11 4.05 22.22
C GLU A 178 -3.13 5.15 21.75
N ASN A 179 -3.64 6.30 21.26
CA ASN A 179 -2.85 7.43 20.79
C ASN A 179 -1.81 7.09 19.70
N SER A 180 -1.94 5.92 19.07
CA SER A 180 -1.05 5.51 17.97
C SER A 180 -1.47 6.13 16.64
N ALA A 181 -0.55 6.16 15.67
CA ALA A 181 -0.82 6.73 14.36
C ALA A 181 -0.19 5.91 13.22
N LEU A 182 -0.98 5.66 12.18
CA LEU A 182 -0.53 5.05 10.92
C LEU A 182 -0.86 5.99 9.76
N ASN A 183 0.16 6.42 9.03
CA ASN A 183 -0.02 7.08 7.74
C ASN A 183 0.49 6.14 6.64
N SER A 184 -0.37 5.71 5.74
CA SER A 184 -0.05 4.76 4.69
C SER A 184 -0.40 5.32 3.32
N PHE A 185 0.57 5.32 2.41
CA PHE A 185 0.40 5.69 1.00
C PHE A 185 0.74 4.51 0.10
N CYS A 186 0.04 4.37 -1.03
CA CYS A 186 0.39 3.39 -2.06
C CYS A 186 0.29 3.96 -3.46
N LEU A 187 1.36 3.80 -4.26
CA LEU A 187 1.34 4.01 -5.69
C LEU A 187 1.14 2.68 -6.41
N VAL A 188 0.10 2.61 -7.25
CA VAL A 188 -0.20 1.47 -8.13
C VAL A 188 0.08 1.90 -9.57
N GLU A 189 0.90 1.14 -10.29
CA GLU A 189 1.29 1.45 -11.67
C GLU A 189 0.73 0.46 -12.69
N GLY A 190 -0.41 -0.16 -12.39
CA GLY A 190 -1.08 -1.11 -13.28
C GLY A 190 -0.49 -2.52 -13.24
N GLY A 191 -0.75 -3.29 -14.28
CA GLY A 191 -0.20 -4.64 -14.52
C GLY A 191 -1.14 -5.79 -14.23
N GLY A 192 -2.04 -6.10 -15.16
CA GLY A 192 -2.95 -7.23 -15.07
C GLY A 192 -4.10 -7.04 -14.10
N LEU A 193 -4.43 -8.06 -13.32
CA LEU A 193 -5.43 -8.02 -12.27
C LEU A 193 -4.77 -7.75 -10.92
N LEU A 194 -5.00 -6.57 -10.36
CA LEU A 194 -4.53 -6.20 -9.03
C LEU A 194 -5.71 -6.01 -8.08
N ARG A 195 -5.64 -6.65 -6.91
CA ARG A 195 -6.52 -6.36 -5.77
C ARG A 195 -5.69 -5.91 -4.58
N ARG A 196 -5.86 -4.65 -4.16
CA ARG A 196 -5.32 -4.13 -2.92
C ARG A 196 -6.40 -4.12 -1.84
N GLN A 197 -6.09 -4.71 -0.69
CA GLN A 197 -7.01 -4.78 0.43
C GLN A 197 -6.40 -4.09 1.66
N ILE A 198 -7.21 -3.35 2.40
CA ILE A 198 -6.80 -2.68 3.63
C ILE A 198 -7.85 -2.97 4.71
N PHE A 199 -7.41 -3.56 5.81
CA PHE A 199 -8.24 -3.80 6.98
C PHE A 199 -7.56 -3.15 8.18
N ALA A 200 -8.17 -2.13 8.76
CA ALA A 200 -7.61 -1.44 9.91
C ALA A 200 -8.61 -1.39 11.05
N THR A 201 -8.13 -1.67 12.26
CA THR A 201 -8.90 -1.62 13.48
C THR A 201 -8.27 -0.63 14.45
N LEU A 202 -9.01 0.44 14.79
CA LEU A 202 -8.65 1.40 15.82
C LEU A 202 -9.17 0.89 17.15
N SER A 203 -8.40 0.00 17.78
CA SER A 203 -8.77 -0.65 19.05
C SER A 203 -8.47 0.20 20.26
N GLY A 204 -7.48 1.12 20.17
CA GLY A 204 -7.17 2.07 21.24
C GLY A 204 -7.84 3.42 21.05
N ALA A 205 -8.08 4.12 22.16
CA ALA A 205 -8.65 5.47 22.13
C ALA A 205 -7.71 6.47 21.43
N ASN A 206 -8.27 7.46 20.71
CA ASN A 206 -7.54 8.51 20.00
C ASN A 206 -6.55 7.98 18.94
N ALA A 207 -6.71 6.76 18.45
CA ALA A 207 -5.92 6.25 17.34
C ALA A 207 -6.21 7.03 16.04
N ASP A 208 -5.19 7.23 15.22
CA ASP A 208 -5.27 8.04 14.01
C ASP A 208 -4.75 7.23 12.80
N VAL A 209 -5.58 7.09 11.76
CA VAL A 209 -5.16 6.45 10.51
C VAL A 209 -5.36 7.38 9.31
N SER A 210 -4.41 7.34 8.40
CA SER A 210 -4.56 7.93 7.08
C SER A 210 -4.17 6.90 6.03
N PHE A 211 -5.11 6.56 5.13
CA PHE A 211 -4.84 5.72 3.97
C PHE A 211 -5.00 6.55 2.70
N SER A 212 -3.96 6.62 1.91
CA SER A 212 -3.96 7.37 0.67
C SER A 212 -3.33 6.57 -0.47
N GLY A 213 -3.58 6.99 -1.69
CA GLY A 213 -2.97 6.34 -2.82
C GLY A 213 -3.29 6.97 -4.16
N ALA A 214 -2.44 6.65 -5.13
CA ALA A 214 -2.67 6.95 -6.53
C ALA A 214 -2.61 5.66 -7.36
N SER A 215 -3.52 5.52 -8.33
CA SER A 215 -3.53 4.42 -9.28
C SER A 215 -3.38 4.97 -10.70
N LEU A 216 -2.41 4.44 -11.44
CA LEU A 216 -2.09 4.81 -12.81
C LEU A 216 -2.38 3.59 -13.68
N LEU A 217 -3.53 3.56 -14.35
CA LEU A 217 -4.03 2.39 -15.07
C LEU A 217 -4.18 2.68 -16.55
N ARG A 218 -3.77 1.73 -17.39
CA ARG A 218 -3.90 1.82 -18.85
C ARG A 218 -4.02 0.42 -19.48
N GLY A 219 -4.17 0.37 -20.79
CA GLY A 219 -4.34 -0.90 -21.50
C GLY A 219 -5.62 -1.59 -21.07
N ARG A 220 -5.47 -2.77 -20.52
CA ARG A 220 -6.56 -3.58 -19.96
C ARG A 220 -6.38 -3.82 -18.45
N ASP A 221 -5.59 -2.99 -17.79
CA ASP A 221 -5.37 -3.08 -16.36
C ASP A 221 -6.69 -3.10 -15.59
N HIS A 222 -6.77 -3.95 -14.59
CA HIS A 222 -7.86 -3.96 -13.63
C HIS A 222 -7.30 -3.83 -12.22
N ALA A 223 -7.57 -2.70 -11.56
CA ALA A 223 -7.13 -2.49 -10.19
C ALA A 223 -8.30 -2.20 -9.26
N ASP A 224 -8.49 -3.07 -8.28
CA ASP A 224 -9.47 -2.95 -7.18
C ASP A 224 -8.74 -2.51 -5.90
N THR A 225 -9.21 -1.44 -5.27
CA THR A 225 -8.83 -1.04 -3.91
C THR A 225 -10.03 -1.18 -3.00
N THR A 226 -9.98 -2.17 -2.11
CA THR A 226 -11.01 -2.39 -1.09
C THR A 226 -10.44 -2.06 0.29
N LEU A 227 -11.16 -1.26 1.08
CA LEU A 227 -10.74 -0.95 2.44
C LEU A 227 -11.90 -1.05 3.44
N VAL A 228 -11.58 -1.51 4.66
CA VAL A 228 -12.49 -1.55 5.80
C VAL A 228 -11.77 -0.96 7.01
N ILE A 229 -12.30 0.13 7.54
CA ILE A 229 -11.78 0.79 8.74
C ILE A 229 -12.80 0.58 9.87
N ARG A 230 -12.36 -0.02 10.97
CA ARG A 230 -13.19 -0.24 12.15
C ARG A 230 -12.74 0.69 13.28
N HIS A 231 -13.62 1.58 13.69
CA HIS A 231 -13.46 2.38 14.89
C HIS A 231 -14.12 1.65 16.05
N GLU A 232 -13.33 1.15 17.00
CA GLU A 232 -13.83 0.38 18.16
C GLU A 232 -13.74 1.16 19.48
N SER A 233 -12.92 2.24 19.49
CA SER A 233 -12.66 3.05 20.68
C SER A 233 -12.89 4.53 20.44
N PRO A 234 -13.12 5.35 21.51
CA PRO A 234 -13.46 6.75 21.38
C PRO A 234 -12.32 7.62 20.79
N GLY A 235 -12.70 8.71 20.13
CA GLY A 235 -11.79 9.75 19.66
C GLY A 235 -10.94 9.34 18.44
N GLY A 236 -11.22 8.19 17.84
CA GLY A 236 -10.50 7.71 16.67
C GLY A 236 -10.67 8.62 15.46
N LYS A 237 -9.61 8.76 14.66
CA LYS A 237 -9.63 9.53 13.41
C LYS A 237 -9.26 8.65 12.23
N SER A 238 -9.97 8.83 11.11
CA SER A 238 -9.60 8.19 9.84
C SER A 238 -9.71 9.15 8.66
N ARG A 239 -8.76 9.07 7.73
CA ARG A 239 -8.69 9.87 6.51
C ARG A 239 -8.31 8.98 5.34
N GLU A 240 -9.23 8.81 4.41
CA GLU A 240 -9.02 8.01 3.20
C GLU A 240 -9.02 8.93 1.97
N PHE A 241 -7.91 8.91 1.20
CA PHE A 241 -7.71 9.86 0.11
C PHE A 241 -7.12 9.18 -1.12
N PHE A 242 -7.94 8.91 -2.13
CA PHE A 242 -7.53 8.16 -3.32
C PHE A 242 -7.72 8.96 -4.61
N ARG A 243 -6.75 8.80 -5.52
CA ARG A 243 -6.77 9.34 -6.87
C ARG A 243 -6.55 8.22 -7.87
N HIS A 244 -7.47 8.08 -8.81
CA HIS A 244 -7.39 7.05 -9.84
C HIS A 244 -7.29 7.73 -11.20
N ILE A 245 -6.26 7.42 -11.95
CA ILE A 245 -6.05 7.88 -13.32
C ILE A 245 -6.21 6.65 -14.19
N VAL A 246 -7.25 6.65 -15.03
CA VAL A 246 -7.66 5.49 -15.80
C VAL A 246 -7.73 5.85 -17.27
N ASP A 247 -6.95 5.16 -18.09
CA ASP A 247 -6.84 5.41 -19.52
C ASP A 247 -7.15 4.16 -20.36
N GLU A 248 -7.33 4.35 -21.65
CA GLU A 248 -7.59 3.32 -22.66
C GLU A 248 -8.82 2.46 -22.31
N SER A 249 -8.65 1.18 -22.01
CA SER A 249 -9.72 0.24 -21.63
C SER A 249 -9.55 -0.29 -20.20
N ALA A 250 -8.77 0.41 -19.40
CA ALA A 250 -8.52 0.00 -18.02
C ALA A 250 -9.77 0.20 -17.13
N THR A 251 -9.82 -0.57 -16.05
CA THR A 251 -10.89 -0.51 -15.06
C THR A 251 -10.33 -0.30 -13.66
N GLY A 252 -10.77 0.77 -13.01
CA GLY A 252 -10.55 1.01 -11.60
C GLY A 252 -11.77 0.61 -10.76
N VAL A 253 -11.54 0.08 -9.57
CA VAL A 253 -12.57 -0.18 -8.57
C VAL A 253 -12.09 0.38 -7.22
N PHE A 254 -12.98 1.07 -6.53
CA PHE A 254 -12.76 1.51 -5.16
C PHE A 254 -13.97 1.15 -4.30
N GLN A 255 -13.73 0.37 -3.25
CA GLN A 255 -14.72 0.05 -2.23
C GLN A 255 -14.17 0.45 -0.86
N GLY A 256 -14.79 1.42 -0.22
CA GLY A 256 -14.37 1.89 1.08
C GLY A 256 -15.49 1.79 2.09
N LYS A 257 -15.23 1.16 3.24
CA LYS A 257 -16.18 1.05 4.34
C LYS A 257 -15.55 1.57 5.63
N VAL A 258 -16.23 2.53 6.28
CA VAL A 258 -15.91 2.95 7.64
C VAL A 258 -17.04 2.46 8.55
N SER A 259 -16.68 1.65 9.54
CA SER A 259 -17.59 1.13 10.56
C SER A 259 -17.24 1.74 11.92
N VAL A 260 -18.23 2.31 12.58
CA VAL A 260 -18.08 2.99 13.88
C VAL A 260 -18.93 2.27 14.93
N ALA A 261 -18.26 1.60 15.86
CA ALA A 261 -18.91 0.85 16.94
C ALA A 261 -19.68 1.80 17.92
N PRO A 262 -20.68 1.32 18.66
CA PRO A 262 -21.45 2.15 19.59
C PRO A 262 -20.61 2.89 20.64
N LEU A 263 -19.49 2.28 21.07
CA LEU A 263 -18.57 2.88 22.03
C LEU A 263 -17.58 3.88 21.42
N ALA A 264 -17.44 3.90 20.11
CA ALA A 264 -16.47 4.75 19.39
C ALA A 264 -17.01 6.19 19.20
N GLN A 265 -17.42 6.81 20.31
CA GLN A 265 -17.88 8.20 20.31
C GLN A 265 -16.73 9.16 19.94
N LYS A 266 -17.06 10.36 19.41
CA LYS A 266 -16.09 11.35 18.97
C LYS A 266 -15.21 10.89 17.78
N THR A 267 -15.66 9.88 17.05
CA THR A 267 -15.01 9.47 15.80
C THR A 267 -15.09 10.60 14.76
N ASP A 268 -13.97 10.85 14.08
CA ASP A 268 -13.86 11.81 12.97
C ASP A 268 -13.33 11.07 11.75
N GLY A 269 -14.23 10.69 10.82
CA GLY A 269 -13.95 9.89 9.63
C GLY A 269 -14.23 10.65 8.32
N ALA A 270 -13.27 10.73 7.40
CA ALA A 270 -13.49 11.36 6.09
C ALA A 270 -12.85 10.57 4.96
N MET A 271 -13.68 10.11 4.02
CA MET A 271 -13.25 9.32 2.87
C MET A 271 -13.49 10.07 1.56
N GLN A 272 -12.46 10.12 0.71
CA GLN A 272 -12.54 10.71 -0.61
C GLN A 272 -11.88 9.82 -1.67
N SER A 273 -12.64 9.46 -2.70
CA SER A 273 -12.14 8.80 -3.90
C SER A 273 -12.51 9.60 -5.15
N LYS A 274 -11.51 10.02 -5.92
CA LYS A 274 -11.73 10.71 -7.20
C LYS A 274 -11.05 9.95 -8.33
N ALA A 275 -11.71 9.86 -9.46
CA ALA A 275 -11.17 9.25 -10.66
C ALA A 275 -11.18 10.24 -11.84
N LEU A 276 -10.10 10.22 -12.59
CA LEU A 276 -9.92 10.92 -13.84
C LEU A 276 -9.90 9.90 -14.98
N LEU A 277 -10.93 9.93 -15.83
CA LEU A 277 -11.08 9.05 -16.98
C LEU A 277 -10.54 9.77 -18.22
N LEU A 278 -9.48 9.21 -18.82
CA LEU A 278 -8.77 9.85 -19.93
C LEU A 278 -9.26 9.38 -21.30
N SER A 279 -9.96 8.25 -21.36
CA SER A 279 -10.48 7.64 -22.58
C SER A 279 -11.92 7.18 -22.43
N ASP A 280 -12.65 6.99 -23.54
CA ASP A 280 -14.03 6.50 -23.53
C ASP A 280 -14.15 5.04 -23.06
N GLY A 281 -13.11 4.24 -23.26
CA GLY A 281 -13.05 2.85 -22.79
C GLY A 281 -12.71 2.71 -21.32
N ALA A 282 -12.20 3.78 -20.70
CA ALA A 282 -11.85 3.77 -19.28
C ALA A 282 -13.07 3.73 -18.38
N SER A 283 -13.01 2.95 -17.31
CA SER A 283 -14.11 2.84 -16.36
C SER A 283 -13.65 2.91 -14.91
N MET A 284 -14.52 3.44 -14.04
CA MET A 284 -14.30 3.49 -12.60
C MET A 284 -15.58 3.19 -11.82
N ASN A 285 -15.49 2.25 -10.89
CA ASN A 285 -16.57 1.89 -9.98
C ASN A 285 -16.21 2.35 -8.57
N ASN A 286 -16.96 3.31 -8.02
CA ASN A 286 -16.77 3.82 -6.66
C ASN A 286 -17.93 3.40 -5.76
N LYS A 287 -17.60 2.80 -4.60
CA LYS A 287 -18.58 2.39 -3.59
C LYS A 287 -18.10 2.76 -2.17
N PRO A 288 -18.23 4.02 -1.75
CA PRO A 288 -18.00 4.38 -0.35
C PRO A 288 -19.20 4.04 0.52
N GLU A 289 -18.95 3.48 1.71
CA GLU A 289 -19.96 3.03 2.67
C GLU A 289 -19.61 3.53 4.09
N LEU A 290 -20.65 3.92 4.85
CA LEU A 290 -20.54 4.29 6.25
C LEU A 290 -21.56 3.45 7.07
N GLU A 291 -21.08 2.75 8.08
CA GLU A 291 -21.90 2.06 9.08
C GLU A 291 -21.63 2.67 10.46
N ILE A 292 -22.52 3.51 10.92
CA ILE A 292 -22.31 4.31 12.12
C ILE A 292 -23.32 3.89 13.19
N PHE A 293 -22.82 3.36 14.31
CA PHE A 293 -23.61 2.92 15.45
C PHE A 293 -23.39 3.81 16.69
N ALA A 294 -22.61 4.89 16.57
CA ALA A 294 -22.39 5.91 17.61
C ALA A 294 -23.10 7.21 17.26
N ASP A 295 -23.54 7.96 18.27
CA ASP A 295 -24.35 9.17 18.06
C ASP A 295 -23.50 10.45 17.85
N ASP A 296 -22.39 10.57 18.59
CA ASP A 296 -21.56 11.78 18.62
C ASP A 296 -20.30 11.58 17.77
N VAL A 297 -20.47 11.73 16.46
CA VAL A 297 -19.41 11.55 15.46
C VAL A 297 -19.49 12.58 14.34
N VAL A 298 -18.36 12.76 13.64
CA VAL A 298 -18.27 13.54 12.41
C VAL A 298 -17.73 12.63 11.30
N CYS A 299 -18.63 12.11 10.48
CA CYS A 299 -18.25 11.19 9.41
C CYS A 299 -18.84 11.63 8.07
N GLY A 300 -18.04 11.51 7.02
CA GLY A 300 -18.47 11.85 5.67
C GLY A 300 -17.67 11.13 4.60
N HIS A 301 -18.28 10.97 3.44
CA HIS A 301 -17.59 10.44 2.26
C HIS A 301 -17.95 11.20 0.99
N GLY A 302 -17.05 11.13 -0.01
CA GLY A 302 -17.29 11.67 -1.34
C GLY A 302 -16.60 10.81 -2.39
N ALA A 303 -17.29 10.58 -3.51
CA ALA A 303 -16.72 9.91 -4.66
C ALA A 303 -17.10 10.62 -5.94
N THR A 304 -16.14 10.80 -6.84
CA THR A 304 -16.38 11.42 -8.15
C THR A 304 -15.62 10.69 -9.25
N CYS A 305 -16.23 10.64 -10.43
CA CYS A 305 -15.58 10.24 -11.67
C CYS A 305 -15.74 11.39 -12.67
N GLY A 306 -14.65 11.83 -13.26
CA GLY A 306 -14.67 12.96 -14.19
C GLY A 306 -13.65 12.80 -15.30
N ARG A 307 -13.62 13.79 -16.18
CA ARG A 307 -12.61 13.95 -17.23
C ARG A 307 -11.78 15.18 -16.92
N LEU A 308 -10.76 15.42 -17.72
CA LEU A 308 -10.00 16.68 -17.67
C LEU A 308 -10.94 17.86 -17.84
N ASP A 309 -10.77 18.85 -17.00
CA ASP A 309 -11.56 20.09 -17.06
C ASP A 309 -11.24 20.86 -18.36
N ALA A 310 -12.28 21.04 -19.19
CA ALA A 310 -12.12 21.66 -20.50
C ALA A 310 -11.69 23.13 -20.42
N ASP A 311 -12.13 23.85 -19.39
CA ASP A 311 -11.77 25.26 -19.20
C ASP A 311 -10.32 25.41 -18.75
N GLN A 312 -9.84 24.51 -17.89
CA GLN A 312 -8.43 24.47 -17.48
C GLN A 312 -7.53 24.08 -18.65
N LEU A 313 -7.94 23.11 -19.46
CA LEU A 313 -7.22 22.71 -20.66
C LEU A 313 -7.14 23.88 -21.65
N PHE A 314 -8.27 24.50 -21.97
CA PHE A 314 -8.34 25.68 -22.84
C PHE A 314 -7.46 26.83 -22.31
N TYR A 315 -7.45 27.07 -21.01
CA TYR A 315 -6.63 28.12 -20.40
C TYR A 315 -5.12 27.88 -20.65
N LEU A 316 -4.64 26.64 -20.51
CA LEU A 316 -3.26 26.29 -20.78
C LEU A 316 -2.92 26.41 -22.27
N GLU A 317 -3.78 25.90 -23.16
CA GLU A 317 -3.61 26.02 -24.61
C GLU A 317 -3.59 27.47 -25.09
N ALA A 318 -4.47 28.33 -24.54
CA ALA A 318 -4.51 29.76 -24.84
C ALA A 318 -3.22 30.50 -24.40
N ARG A 319 -2.42 29.90 -23.48
CA ARG A 319 -1.09 30.38 -23.07
C ARG A 319 0.05 29.80 -23.90
N GLY A 320 -0.26 29.05 -24.97
CA GLY A 320 0.72 28.46 -25.86
C GLY A 320 1.28 27.12 -25.41
N VAL A 321 0.70 26.48 -24.39
CA VAL A 321 1.08 25.12 -23.97
C VAL A 321 0.46 24.13 -24.97
N PRO A 322 1.25 23.29 -25.66
CA PRO A 322 0.70 22.29 -26.55
C PRO A 322 -0.24 21.32 -25.81
N LYS A 323 -1.34 20.93 -26.46
CA LYS A 323 -2.40 20.09 -25.83
C LYS A 323 -1.87 18.86 -25.08
N PRO A 324 -0.97 18.01 -25.64
CA PRO A 324 -0.46 16.85 -24.88
C PRO A 324 0.25 17.25 -23.58
N ARG A 325 1.00 18.36 -23.61
CA ARG A 325 1.68 18.86 -22.42
C ARG A 325 0.70 19.47 -21.41
N ALA A 326 -0.35 20.15 -21.89
CA ALA A 326 -1.40 20.69 -21.02
C ALA A 326 -2.17 19.56 -20.30
N GLU A 327 -2.52 18.51 -21.03
CA GLU A 327 -3.12 17.30 -20.45
C GLU A 327 -2.19 16.67 -19.39
N ALA A 328 -0.92 16.47 -19.72
CA ALA A 328 0.06 15.90 -18.79
C ALA A 328 0.18 16.72 -17.50
N LEU A 329 0.23 18.05 -17.59
CA LEU A 329 0.27 18.93 -16.41
C LEU A 329 -0.96 18.79 -15.52
N LEU A 330 -2.16 18.70 -16.10
CA LEU A 330 -3.40 18.52 -15.32
C LEU A 330 -3.45 17.15 -14.66
N ILE A 331 -3.02 16.10 -15.35
CA ILE A 331 -2.97 14.73 -14.81
C ILE A 331 -1.93 14.65 -13.69
N GLU A 332 -0.75 15.24 -13.88
CA GLU A 332 0.30 15.33 -12.87
C GLU A 332 -0.19 16.06 -11.61
N GLY A 333 -0.86 17.21 -11.79
CA GLY A 333 -1.48 17.95 -10.68
C GLY A 333 -2.49 17.11 -9.90
N PHE A 334 -3.34 16.35 -10.60
CA PHE A 334 -4.32 15.46 -9.98
C PHE A 334 -3.66 14.32 -9.20
N ALA A 335 -2.59 13.71 -9.73
CA ALA A 335 -1.82 12.70 -9.01
C ALA A 335 -1.12 13.27 -7.78
N ASN A 336 -0.55 14.48 -7.91
CA ASN A 336 0.20 15.15 -6.84
C ASN A 336 -0.69 15.45 -5.61
N GLU A 337 -2.00 15.67 -5.77
CA GLU A 337 -2.91 15.80 -4.62
C GLU A 337 -2.81 14.60 -3.64
N ALA A 338 -2.56 13.39 -4.16
CA ALA A 338 -2.36 12.22 -3.33
C ALA A 338 -0.92 12.10 -2.81
N LEU A 339 0.08 12.45 -3.65
CA LEU A 339 1.49 12.40 -3.28
C LEU A 339 1.83 13.34 -2.12
N GLU A 340 1.14 14.49 -2.00
CA GLU A 340 1.29 15.43 -0.88
C GLU A 340 0.99 14.81 0.50
N ARG A 341 0.32 13.64 0.54
CA ARG A 341 0.09 12.87 1.78
C ARG A 341 1.34 12.14 2.26
N VAL A 342 2.35 11.97 1.41
CA VAL A 342 3.65 11.41 1.77
C VAL A 342 4.49 12.49 2.45
N LYS A 343 4.81 12.29 3.73
CA LYS A 343 5.50 13.30 4.55
C LYS A 343 6.96 13.49 4.14
N ASP A 344 7.64 12.40 3.82
CA ASP A 344 9.05 12.41 3.44
C ASP A 344 9.24 12.94 2.02
N GLU A 345 9.95 14.07 1.89
CA GLU A 345 10.14 14.76 0.62
C GLU A 345 10.88 13.90 -0.41
N ALA A 346 11.96 13.23 -0.02
CA ALA A 346 12.73 12.39 -0.94
C ALA A 346 11.93 11.21 -1.48
N THR A 347 11.05 10.60 -0.65
CA THR A 347 10.11 9.57 -1.11
C THR A 347 9.08 10.17 -2.06
N ARG A 348 8.53 11.33 -1.74
CA ARG A 348 7.55 12.03 -2.59
C ARG A 348 8.14 12.36 -3.96
N ASP A 349 9.38 12.84 -4.04
CA ASP A 349 10.08 13.12 -5.30
C ASP A 349 10.28 11.86 -6.14
N THR A 350 10.64 10.75 -5.49
CA THR A 350 10.76 9.44 -6.16
C THR A 350 9.41 9.01 -6.76
N LEU A 351 8.32 9.14 -6.02
CA LEU A 351 6.97 8.83 -6.50
C LEU A 351 6.54 9.76 -7.64
N ALA A 352 6.83 11.05 -7.55
CA ALA A 352 6.54 12.03 -8.60
C ALA A 352 7.30 11.70 -9.91
N ALA A 353 8.56 11.28 -9.79
CA ALA A 353 9.34 10.82 -10.95
C ALA A 353 8.72 9.58 -11.63
N ARG A 354 8.12 8.66 -10.86
CA ARG A 354 7.39 7.49 -11.39
C ARG A 354 6.10 7.91 -12.12
N VAL A 355 5.33 8.84 -11.55
CA VAL A 355 4.16 9.42 -12.23
C VAL A 355 4.56 10.08 -13.54
N ALA A 356 5.61 10.90 -13.53
CA ALA A 356 6.13 11.55 -14.74
C ALA A 356 6.63 10.53 -15.79
N ALA A 357 7.21 9.40 -15.35
CA ALA A 357 7.62 8.32 -16.27
C ALA A 357 6.41 7.66 -16.93
N TRP A 358 5.34 7.41 -16.18
CA TRP A 358 4.08 6.87 -16.71
C TRP A 358 3.46 7.82 -17.76
N LEU A 359 3.44 9.14 -17.47
CA LEU A 359 2.93 10.15 -18.41
C LEU A 359 3.74 10.20 -19.71
N ARG A 360 5.07 10.13 -19.65
CA ARG A 360 5.93 10.07 -20.87
C ARG A 360 5.63 8.86 -21.75
N MET A 361 5.31 7.71 -21.14
CA MET A 361 4.92 6.52 -21.93
C MET A 361 3.56 6.71 -22.61
N ARG A 362 2.66 7.51 -22.02
CA ARG A 362 1.38 7.88 -22.63
C ARG A 362 1.57 8.84 -23.82
N GLU A 363 2.47 9.81 -23.72
CA GLU A 363 2.75 10.77 -24.80
C GLU A 363 3.43 10.13 -26.03
N ALA A 364 4.07 8.96 -25.85
CA ALA A 364 4.80 8.25 -26.92
C ALA A 364 3.91 7.31 -27.75
N LEU A 365 2.65 7.11 -27.38
CA LEU A 365 1.63 6.34 -28.09
C LEU A 365 0.75 7.23 -28.95
#